data_18136f44ada0e11c892c6232adcff7ce
#
_entry.id   18136f44ada0e11c892c6232adcff7ce
#
_cell.length_a   1.000
_cell.length_b   1.000
_cell.length_c   1.000
_cell.angle_alpha   90.00
_cell.angle_beta   90.00
_cell.angle_gamma   90.00
#
_symmetry.space_group_name_H-M   'P 1'
#
loop_
_entity.id
_entity.type
_entity.pdbx_description
1 polymer ?
#
loop_
_entity_poly.entity_id
_entity_poly.type
_entity_poly.pdbx_seq_one_letter_code
_entity_poly.pdbx_strand_id
1 'polypeptide(L)'
;MKRAQRKLEHIKYALELGDGPRSTHFEDIRFLHNCLPEINPADIVLSVEVFGKQLRLPFLIDAITGGTDAVTDVNAKLSQAAAKLGIAMAVGSQYGAVRDGKGYASYEVVRKYNPDGVIIANISALATPAQAREAVKMLNADAIEVHLNSAQELFMGEGDKDFKGLLDNLLRIRDGVNIPVIVKETGCGIAAEEYERLKVQGFTHFNCAGAG
;
A
#
# COMPACT_ATOMS: atom_id res chain seq x y z
N MET A 1 10.52 -13.54 17.21
CA MET A 1 9.64 -14.20 16.21
C MET A 1 10.27 -14.05 14.83
N LYS A 2 10.32 -15.08 14.00
CA LYS A 2 10.91 -14.92 12.65
C LYS A 2 9.95 -14.13 11.77
N ARG A 3 10.44 -13.13 11.02
CA ARG A 3 9.62 -12.25 10.14
C ARG A 3 8.67 -13.02 9.20
N ALA A 4 9.10 -14.17 8.68
CA ALA A 4 8.26 -15.02 7.84
C ALA A 4 7.00 -15.50 8.55
N GLN A 5 7.10 -15.88 9.84
CA GLN A 5 5.96 -16.32 10.64
C GLN A 5 4.96 -15.18 10.87
N ARG A 6 5.43 -13.95 11.09
CA ARG A 6 4.58 -12.77 11.24
C ARG A 6 3.70 -12.51 9.99
N LYS A 7 4.21 -12.77 8.79
CA LYS A 7 3.42 -12.60 7.55
C LYS A 7 2.23 -13.56 7.46
N LEU A 8 2.39 -14.77 7.98
CA LEU A 8 1.28 -15.73 8.11
C LEU A 8 0.32 -15.34 9.23
N GLU A 9 0.84 -14.81 10.33
CA GLU A 9 0.04 -14.32 11.45
C GLU A 9 -0.84 -13.14 11.05
N HIS A 10 -0.36 -12.23 10.20
CA HIS A 10 -1.20 -11.14 9.67
C HIS A 10 -2.43 -11.69 8.94
N ILE A 11 -2.27 -12.69 8.09
CA ILE A 11 -3.39 -13.33 7.38
C ILE A 11 -4.32 -14.02 8.38
N LYS A 12 -3.76 -14.78 9.33
CA LYS A 12 -4.53 -15.47 10.36
C LYS A 12 -5.38 -14.49 11.17
N TYR A 13 -4.78 -13.43 11.69
CA TYR A 13 -5.50 -12.43 12.50
C TYR A 13 -6.52 -11.63 11.69
N ALA A 14 -6.24 -11.32 10.43
CA ALA A 14 -7.21 -10.69 9.56
C ALA A 14 -8.48 -11.55 9.37
N LEU A 15 -8.32 -12.88 9.32
CA LEU A 15 -9.45 -13.81 9.23
C LEU A 15 -10.17 -14.03 10.57
N GLU A 16 -9.43 -14.00 11.68
CA GLU A 16 -9.97 -14.28 13.01
C GLU A 16 -10.63 -13.06 13.68
N LEU A 17 -10.04 -11.88 13.49
CA LEU A 17 -10.46 -10.65 14.17
C LEU A 17 -11.37 -9.76 13.33
N GLY A 18 -11.52 -10.04 12.03
CA GLY A 18 -12.28 -9.21 11.11
C GLY A 18 -11.77 -7.76 11.06
N ASP A 19 -12.68 -6.80 11.01
CA ASP A 19 -12.35 -5.38 10.84
C ASP A 19 -11.86 -4.70 12.15
N GLY A 20 -11.73 -5.47 13.22
CA GLY A 20 -11.24 -4.97 14.50
C GLY A 20 -12.31 -4.26 15.34
N PRO A 21 -11.93 -3.61 16.46
CA PRO A 21 -12.87 -3.06 17.43
C PRO A 21 -13.42 -1.68 17.05
N ARG A 22 -12.92 -1.05 16.00
CA ARG A 22 -13.35 0.27 15.51
C ARG A 22 -14.10 0.14 14.21
N SER A 23 -15.07 1.01 14.01
CA SER A 23 -15.79 1.16 12.75
C SER A 23 -14.94 1.91 11.72
N THR A 24 -15.15 1.62 10.44
CA THR A 24 -14.62 2.40 9.32
C THR A 24 -15.39 3.71 9.10
N HIS A 25 -16.45 3.96 9.86
CA HIS A 25 -17.37 5.08 9.75
C HIS A 25 -18.09 5.21 8.40
N PHE A 26 -18.07 4.20 7.54
CA PHE A 26 -18.88 4.20 6.33
C PHE A 26 -20.37 4.24 6.61
N GLU A 27 -20.82 3.70 7.75
CA GLU A 27 -22.20 3.77 8.22
C GLU A 27 -22.66 5.19 8.63
N ASP A 28 -21.72 6.09 8.89
CA ASP A 28 -21.99 7.50 9.20
C ASP A 28 -22.19 8.35 7.93
N ILE A 29 -21.78 7.82 6.77
CA ILE A 29 -21.91 8.51 5.49
C ILE A 29 -23.35 8.34 4.99
N ARG A 30 -24.03 9.46 4.75
CA ARG A 30 -25.36 9.50 4.17
C ARG A 30 -25.36 10.26 2.87
N PHE A 31 -25.81 9.61 1.81
CA PHE A 31 -26.02 10.28 0.53
C PHE A 31 -27.29 11.11 0.57
N LEU A 32 -27.21 12.34 0.07
CA LEU A 32 -28.40 13.13 -0.18
C LEU A 32 -29.16 12.54 -1.36
N HIS A 33 -30.42 12.18 -1.12
CA HIS A 33 -31.26 11.63 -2.19
C HIS A 33 -31.57 12.74 -3.21
N ASN A 34 -31.28 12.46 -4.48
CA ASN A 34 -31.73 13.31 -5.60
C ASN A 34 -32.89 12.59 -6.31
N CYS A 35 -34.11 13.12 -6.08
CA CYS A 35 -35.32 12.54 -6.68
C CYS A 35 -35.50 12.87 -8.17
N LEU A 36 -34.70 13.78 -8.71
CA LEU A 36 -34.68 14.16 -10.13
C LEU A 36 -33.24 14.16 -10.67
N PRO A 37 -32.61 12.97 -10.85
CA PRO A 37 -31.20 12.87 -11.17
C PRO A 37 -30.84 13.33 -12.59
N GLU A 38 -31.77 13.29 -13.55
CA GLU A 38 -31.59 13.68 -14.97
C GLU A 38 -30.32 13.09 -15.62
N ILE A 39 -29.96 11.87 -15.24
CA ILE A 39 -28.84 11.08 -15.76
C ILE A 39 -29.30 9.71 -16.25
N ASN A 40 -28.61 9.18 -17.25
CA ASN A 40 -28.77 7.79 -17.64
C ASN A 40 -27.67 6.95 -16.92
N PRO A 41 -28.02 5.81 -16.28
CA PRO A 41 -27.02 4.92 -15.71
C PRO A 41 -25.92 4.49 -16.69
N ALA A 42 -26.21 4.45 -17.99
CA ALA A 42 -25.21 4.16 -19.04
C ALA A 42 -24.14 5.27 -19.21
N ASP A 43 -24.42 6.48 -18.73
CA ASP A 43 -23.47 7.60 -18.81
C ASP A 43 -22.50 7.64 -17.63
N ILE A 44 -22.68 6.74 -16.66
CA ILE A 44 -21.82 6.67 -15.47
C ILE A 44 -20.48 6.03 -15.84
N VAL A 45 -19.41 6.80 -15.71
CA VAL A 45 -18.04 6.34 -15.93
C VAL A 45 -17.35 6.12 -14.59
N LEU A 46 -16.95 4.87 -14.32
CA LEU A 46 -16.23 4.50 -13.10
C LEU A 46 -14.71 4.38 -13.31
N SER A 47 -14.28 4.43 -14.57
CA SER A 47 -12.86 4.35 -14.89
C SER A 47 -12.13 5.60 -14.45
N VAL A 48 -10.88 5.43 -14.01
CA VAL A 48 -10.00 6.51 -13.54
C VAL A 48 -8.58 6.26 -14.04
N GLU A 49 -7.87 7.33 -14.38
CA GLU A 49 -6.45 7.24 -14.67
C GLU A 49 -5.62 7.38 -13.39
N VAL A 50 -4.71 6.44 -13.17
CA VAL A 50 -3.80 6.42 -12.03
C VAL A 50 -2.40 6.07 -12.53
N PHE A 51 -1.43 6.92 -12.25
CA PHE A 51 -0.02 6.77 -12.66
C PHE A 51 0.16 6.47 -14.15
N GLY A 52 -0.63 7.16 -15.02
CA GLY A 52 -0.58 7.01 -16.47
C GLY A 52 -1.24 5.75 -17.01
N LYS A 53 -1.97 5.00 -16.19
CA LYS A 53 -2.72 3.81 -16.59
C LYS A 53 -4.20 3.91 -16.24
N GLN A 54 -5.06 3.35 -17.11
CA GLN A 54 -6.50 3.31 -16.87
C GLN A 54 -6.88 2.15 -15.95
N LEU A 55 -7.59 2.47 -14.88
CA LEU A 55 -8.31 1.50 -14.06
C LEU A 55 -9.77 1.48 -14.49
N ARG A 56 -10.39 0.31 -14.52
CA ARG A 56 -11.84 0.19 -14.80
C ARG A 56 -12.70 0.62 -13.62
N LEU A 57 -12.18 0.49 -12.42
CA LEU A 57 -12.82 0.86 -11.16
C LEU A 57 -11.81 1.57 -10.25
N PRO A 58 -12.23 2.58 -9.46
CA PRO A 58 -11.34 3.32 -8.56
C PRO A 58 -11.06 2.54 -7.26
N PHE A 59 -10.60 1.31 -7.40
CA PHE A 59 -10.27 0.44 -6.27
C PHE A 59 -8.80 0.04 -6.28
N LEU A 60 -8.29 -0.21 -5.09
CA LEU A 60 -6.95 -0.71 -4.82
C LEU A 60 -7.03 -1.91 -3.88
N ILE A 61 -6.39 -3.02 -4.25
CA ILE A 61 -6.05 -4.07 -3.27
C ILE A 61 -4.85 -3.56 -2.49
N ASP A 62 -5.10 -3.13 -1.25
CA ASP A 62 -4.07 -2.51 -0.42
C ASP A 62 -3.01 -3.51 0.07
N ALA A 63 -1.87 -2.95 0.52
CA ALA A 63 -0.68 -3.68 0.91
C ALA A 63 -0.92 -4.60 2.12
N ILE A 64 -0.80 -5.91 1.96
CA ILE A 64 -0.98 -6.86 3.05
C ILE A 64 0.20 -7.83 3.24
N THR A 65 0.68 -8.51 2.21
CA THR A 65 1.65 -9.60 2.38
C THR A 65 2.76 -9.65 1.33
N GLY A 66 3.79 -10.45 1.61
CA GLY A 66 4.97 -10.70 0.78
C GLY A 66 6.20 -11.03 1.61
N GLY A 67 7.30 -11.43 0.97
CA GLY A 67 8.61 -11.67 1.58
C GLY A 67 8.84 -13.09 2.11
N THR A 68 7.96 -14.02 1.79
CA THR A 68 8.16 -15.46 2.04
C THR A 68 7.42 -16.29 1.00
N ASP A 69 7.98 -17.44 0.65
CA ASP A 69 7.39 -18.34 -0.36
C ASP A 69 5.99 -18.83 0.04
N ALA A 70 5.71 -18.91 1.33
CA ALA A 70 4.42 -19.34 1.85
C ALA A 70 3.23 -18.43 1.46
N VAL A 71 3.48 -17.18 1.02
CA VAL A 71 2.44 -16.25 0.59
C VAL A 71 2.47 -15.95 -0.91
N THR A 72 3.29 -16.66 -1.67
CA THR A 72 3.38 -16.49 -3.12
C THR A 72 2.05 -16.73 -3.82
N ASP A 73 1.33 -17.79 -3.44
CA ASP A 73 0.02 -18.11 -4.00
C ASP A 73 -1.05 -17.06 -3.66
N VAL A 74 -0.95 -16.45 -2.47
CA VAL A 74 -1.87 -15.37 -2.07
C VAL A 74 -1.67 -14.18 -2.99
N ASN A 75 -0.44 -13.71 -3.16
CA ASN A 75 -0.13 -12.59 -4.04
C ASN A 75 -0.46 -12.90 -5.50
N ALA A 76 -0.26 -14.14 -5.97
CA ALA A 76 -0.65 -14.56 -7.30
C ALA A 76 -2.16 -14.44 -7.54
N LYS A 77 -2.97 -14.91 -6.59
CA LYS A 77 -4.44 -14.86 -6.68
C LYS A 77 -4.96 -13.41 -6.61
N LEU A 78 -4.40 -12.60 -5.71
CA LEU A 78 -4.76 -11.17 -5.60
C LEU A 78 -4.40 -10.43 -6.90
N SER A 79 -3.23 -10.71 -7.47
CA SER A 79 -2.80 -10.10 -8.73
C SER A 79 -3.70 -10.50 -9.90
N GLN A 80 -4.10 -11.78 -10.00
CA GLN A 80 -5.07 -12.24 -11.01
C GLN A 80 -6.42 -11.56 -10.85
N ALA A 81 -6.89 -11.40 -9.61
CA ALA A 81 -8.14 -10.69 -9.32
C ALA A 81 -8.04 -9.21 -9.74
N ALA A 82 -6.95 -8.53 -9.39
CA ALA A 82 -6.71 -7.15 -9.80
C ALA A 82 -6.70 -6.99 -11.32
N ALA A 83 -5.99 -7.87 -12.04
CA ALA A 83 -5.96 -7.88 -13.49
C ALA A 83 -7.35 -8.10 -14.11
N LYS A 84 -8.11 -9.09 -13.60
CA LYS A 84 -9.47 -9.41 -14.08
C LYS A 84 -10.43 -8.25 -13.86
N LEU A 85 -10.36 -7.58 -12.71
CA LEU A 85 -11.23 -6.46 -12.35
C LEU A 85 -10.76 -5.13 -12.94
N GLY A 86 -9.53 -5.01 -13.40
CA GLY A 86 -8.93 -3.76 -13.87
C GLY A 86 -8.77 -2.74 -12.75
N ILE A 87 -8.28 -3.18 -11.59
CA ILE A 87 -8.04 -2.36 -10.40
C ILE A 87 -6.54 -2.37 -10.03
N ALA A 88 -6.12 -1.44 -9.19
CA ALA A 88 -4.74 -1.38 -8.72
C ALA A 88 -4.45 -2.44 -7.63
N MET A 89 -3.17 -2.74 -7.43
CA MET A 89 -2.70 -3.60 -6.34
C MET A 89 -1.38 -3.10 -5.77
N ALA A 90 -1.32 -2.96 -4.45
CA ALA A 90 -0.10 -2.79 -3.68
C ALA A 90 0.36 -4.13 -3.06
N VAL A 91 1.65 -4.27 -2.82
CA VAL A 91 2.22 -5.44 -2.14
C VAL A 91 2.59 -5.10 -0.69
N GLY A 92 2.64 -6.09 0.18
CA GLY A 92 3.14 -5.91 1.53
C GLY A 92 4.63 -5.50 1.54
N SER A 93 5.08 -4.87 2.64
CA SER A 93 6.42 -4.29 2.73
C SER A 93 7.53 -5.22 2.22
N GLN A 94 8.31 -4.71 1.26
CA GLN A 94 9.48 -5.36 0.66
C GLN A 94 10.76 -5.14 1.47
N TYR A 95 10.73 -4.29 2.51
CA TYR A 95 11.92 -3.92 3.27
C TYR A 95 12.72 -5.11 3.78
N GLY A 96 12.04 -6.12 4.33
CA GLY A 96 12.68 -7.35 4.79
C GLY A 96 13.33 -8.14 3.65
N ALA A 97 12.65 -8.26 2.52
CA ALA A 97 13.15 -8.99 1.36
C ALA A 97 14.40 -8.32 0.76
N VAL A 98 14.35 -7.01 0.55
CA VAL A 98 15.47 -6.23 0.00
C VAL A 98 16.69 -6.26 0.94
N ARG A 99 16.46 -6.18 2.26
CA ARG A 99 17.55 -6.22 3.24
C ARG A 99 18.21 -7.59 3.33
N ASP A 100 17.40 -8.66 3.29
CA ASP A 100 17.86 -10.02 3.55
C ASP A 100 18.17 -10.79 2.23
N GLY A 101 17.85 -10.22 1.06
CA GLY A 101 18.05 -10.83 -0.26
C GLY A 101 17.22 -12.10 -0.49
N LYS A 102 16.01 -12.20 0.13
CA LYS A 102 15.17 -13.41 0.13
C LYS A 102 13.70 -13.10 -0.07
N GLY A 103 12.94 -14.08 -0.58
CA GLY A 103 11.49 -14.00 -0.70
C GLY A 103 11.00 -13.13 -1.86
N TYR A 104 11.84 -12.84 -2.85
CA TYR A 104 11.51 -12.04 -4.02
C TYR A 104 10.39 -12.67 -4.84
N ALA A 105 10.37 -14.00 -4.99
CA ALA A 105 9.37 -14.71 -5.78
C ALA A 105 7.94 -14.36 -5.38
N SER A 106 7.69 -14.12 -4.08
CA SER A 106 6.36 -13.74 -3.57
C SER A 106 5.91 -12.34 -4.01
N TYR A 107 6.81 -11.51 -4.49
CA TYR A 107 6.54 -10.20 -5.06
C TYR A 107 6.54 -10.24 -6.60
N GLU A 108 7.55 -10.84 -7.21
CA GLU A 108 7.71 -10.91 -8.66
C GLU A 108 6.50 -11.58 -9.35
N VAL A 109 5.86 -12.52 -8.66
CA VAL A 109 4.64 -13.18 -9.11
C VAL A 109 3.51 -12.21 -9.43
N VAL A 110 3.47 -11.05 -8.76
CA VAL A 110 2.42 -10.04 -8.94
C VAL A 110 2.47 -9.46 -10.35
N ARG A 111 3.65 -9.00 -10.80
CA ARG A 111 3.79 -8.46 -12.16
C ARG A 111 3.62 -9.55 -13.22
N LYS A 112 4.00 -10.80 -12.91
CA LYS A 112 3.79 -11.93 -13.81
C LYS A 112 2.31 -12.15 -14.15
N TYR A 113 1.41 -12.03 -13.17
CA TYR A 113 -0.03 -12.26 -13.36
C TYR A 113 -0.83 -10.99 -13.67
N ASN A 114 -0.24 -9.82 -13.52
CA ASN A 114 -0.84 -8.54 -13.88
C ASN A 114 0.19 -7.66 -14.61
N PRO A 115 0.57 -8.04 -15.84
CA PRO A 115 1.66 -7.38 -16.57
C PRO A 115 1.38 -5.91 -16.88
N ASP A 116 0.13 -5.55 -17.17
CA ASP A 116 -0.26 -4.22 -17.62
C ASP A 116 -0.95 -3.37 -16.54
N GLY A 117 -1.29 -3.97 -15.40
CA GLY A 117 -1.99 -3.29 -14.32
C GLY A 117 -1.13 -2.30 -13.54
N VAL A 118 -1.79 -1.46 -12.75
CA VAL A 118 -1.15 -0.58 -11.77
C VAL A 118 -0.68 -1.40 -10.58
N ILE A 119 0.63 -1.55 -10.44
CA ILE A 119 1.28 -2.28 -9.35
C ILE A 119 2.11 -1.30 -8.52
N ILE A 120 1.89 -1.32 -7.21
CA ILE A 120 2.50 -0.41 -6.26
C ILE A 120 3.47 -1.20 -5.38
N ALA A 121 4.75 -0.80 -5.40
CA ALA A 121 5.76 -1.29 -4.46
C ALA A 121 5.51 -0.74 -3.05
N ASN A 122 6.11 -1.36 -2.04
CA ASN A 122 5.92 -0.92 -0.66
C ASN A 122 7.19 -1.12 0.17
N ILE A 123 7.62 -0.05 0.85
CA ILE A 123 8.82 -0.09 1.68
C ILE A 123 8.65 0.76 2.95
N SER A 124 9.46 0.49 3.96
CA SER A 124 9.52 1.30 5.18
C SER A 124 10.21 2.65 4.93
N ALA A 125 9.77 3.70 5.63
CA ALA A 125 10.49 4.97 5.70
C ALA A 125 11.90 4.86 6.33
N LEU A 126 12.24 3.71 6.93
CA LEU A 126 13.58 3.40 7.43
C LEU A 126 14.52 2.87 6.35
N ALA A 127 14.01 2.56 5.16
CA ALA A 127 14.82 2.05 4.04
C ALA A 127 15.72 3.14 3.45
N THR A 128 16.83 2.74 2.84
CA THR A 128 17.65 3.64 2.05
C THR A 128 17.03 3.89 0.66
N PRO A 129 17.39 5.00 -0.03
CA PRO A 129 16.96 5.21 -1.42
C PRO A 129 17.36 4.07 -2.37
N ALA A 130 18.50 3.42 -2.14
CA ALA A 130 18.93 2.27 -2.93
C ALA A 130 17.99 1.06 -2.74
N GLN A 131 17.56 0.82 -1.51
CA GLN A 131 16.58 -0.23 -1.20
C GLN A 131 15.19 0.08 -1.79
N ALA A 132 14.78 1.36 -1.81
CA ALA A 132 13.54 1.77 -2.46
C ALA A 132 13.59 1.51 -3.97
N ARG A 133 14.69 1.83 -4.65
CA ARG A 133 14.89 1.50 -6.08
C ARG A 133 14.85 0.00 -6.34
N GLU A 134 15.44 -0.81 -5.47
CA GLU A 134 15.40 -2.27 -5.59
C GLU A 134 13.96 -2.81 -5.45
N ALA A 135 13.19 -2.28 -4.50
CA ALA A 135 11.78 -2.62 -4.34
C ALA A 135 10.96 -2.28 -5.60
N VAL A 136 11.17 -1.10 -6.18
CA VAL A 136 10.55 -0.69 -7.45
C VAL A 136 10.92 -1.63 -8.59
N LYS A 137 12.20 -1.93 -8.75
CA LYS A 137 12.72 -2.80 -9.80
C LYS A 137 12.15 -4.23 -9.70
N MET A 138 12.05 -4.78 -8.49
CA MET A 138 11.54 -6.13 -8.23
C MET A 138 10.16 -6.37 -8.84
N LEU A 139 9.32 -5.34 -8.90
CA LEU A 139 7.95 -5.40 -9.41
C LEU A 139 7.78 -4.72 -10.77
N ASN A 140 8.78 -4.03 -11.28
CA ASN A 140 8.60 -3.02 -12.32
C ASN A 140 7.40 -2.12 -11.96
N ALA A 141 7.45 -1.53 -10.76
CA ALA A 141 6.30 -0.86 -10.14
C ALA A 141 5.98 0.48 -10.79
N ASP A 142 4.70 0.84 -10.79
CA ASP A 142 4.17 2.10 -11.34
C ASP A 142 4.24 3.24 -10.31
N ALA A 143 4.21 2.90 -9.01
CA ALA A 143 4.38 3.80 -7.88
C ALA A 143 4.99 3.03 -6.70
N ILE A 144 5.42 3.75 -5.67
CA ILE A 144 5.90 3.15 -4.42
C ILE A 144 5.22 3.77 -3.20
N GLU A 145 4.66 2.95 -2.35
CA GLU A 145 4.24 3.32 -1.00
C GLU A 145 5.44 3.32 -0.05
N VAL A 146 5.59 4.40 0.71
CA VAL A 146 6.54 4.48 1.82
C VAL A 146 5.74 4.55 3.11
N HIS A 147 5.73 3.45 3.88
CA HIS A 147 4.90 3.38 5.07
C HIS A 147 5.56 4.01 6.31
N LEU A 148 4.74 4.76 7.05
CA LEU A 148 5.03 5.38 8.32
C LEU A 148 4.28 4.59 9.41
N ASN A 149 4.92 3.59 10.01
CA ASN A 149 4.27 2.65 10.92
C ASN A 149 4.87 2.68 12.34
N SER A 150 5.18 3.85 12.85
CA SER A 150 5.89 4.03 14.14
C SER A 150 5.16 3.37 15.30
N ALA A 151 3.83 3.46 15.37
CA ALA A 151 3.05 2.80 16.41
C ALA A 151 3.22 1.27 16.37
N GLN A 152 3.12 0.67 15.18
CA GLN A 152 3.33 -0.77 15.01
C GLN A 152 4.77 -1.18 15.38
N GLU A 153 5.78 -0.42 14.96
CA GLU A 153 7.18 -0.68 15.29
C GLU A 153 7.45 -0.61 16.80
N LEU A 154 6.79 0.32 17.52
CA LEU A 154 6.90 0.41 18.97
C LEU A 154 6.37 -0.82 19.70
N PHE A 155 5.28 -1.41 19.22
CA PHE A 155 4.67 -2.58 19.84
C PHE A 155 5.32 -3.90 19.42
N MET A 156 6.02 -3.95 18.28
CA MET A 156 6.76 -5.14 17.87
C MET A 156 8.04 -5.32 18.69
N GLY A 157 8.31 -6.53 19.17
CA GLY A 157 9.53 -6.84 19.92
C GLY A 157 10.81 -6.62 19.10
N GLU A 158 10.77 -6.90 17.80
CA GLU A 158 11.86 -6.68 16.84
C GLU A 158 11.72 -5.39 16.03
N GLY A 159 10.77 -4.51 16.39
CA GLY A 159 10.53 -3.25 15.70
C GLY A 159 11.61 -2.21 15.98
N ASP A 160 11.78 -1.30 15.04
CA ASP A 160 12.67 -0.17 15.18
C ASP A 160 12.11 0.85 16.20
N LYS A 161 12.97 1.43 17.02
CA LYS A 161 12.60 2.33 18.12
C LYS A 161 13.15 3.76 17.94
N ASP A 162 13.99 3.99 16.93
CA ASP A 162 14.50 5.32 16.59
C ASP A 162 13.82 5.86 15.33
N PHE A 163 13.02 6.89 15.51
CA PHE A 163 12.27 7.56 14.45
C PHE A 163 12.83 8.93 14.07
N LYS A 164 14.01 9.30 14.59
CA LYS A 164 14.65 10.57 14.24
C LYS A 164 15.06 10.59 12.78
N GLY A 165 14.81 11.71 12.12
CA GLY A 165 15.19 11.91 10.72
C GLY A 165 14.33 11.14 9.71
N LEU A 166 13.18 10.59 10.09
CA LEU A 166 12.27 9.89 9.16
C LEU A 166 11.81 10.81 8.02
N LEU A 167 11.49 12.07 8.30
CA LEU A 167 11.08 13.01 7.25
C LEU A 167 12.22 13.24 6.24
N ASP A 168 13.41 13.48 6.71
CA ASP A 168 14.57 13.68 5.83
C ASP A 168 14.86 12.43 4.98
N ASN A 169 14.68 11.25 5.58
CA ASN A 169 14.86 10.01 4.85
C ASN A 169 13.73 9.76 3.82
N LEU A 170 12.50 10.10 4.16
CA LEU A 170 11.36 10.04 3.25
C LEU A 170 11.58 10.95 2.03
N LEU A 171 12.10 12.16 2.24
CA LEU A 171 12.48 13.07 1.17
C LEU A 171 13.58 12.47 0.29
N ARG A 172 14.63 11.89 0.89
CA ARG A 172 15.70 11.21 0.14
C ARG A 172 15.22 10.01 -0.66
N ILE A 173 14.24 9.25 -0.14
CA ILE A 173 13.61 8.15 -0.89
C ILE A 173 12.87 8.71 -2.08
N ARG A 174 12.02 9.74 -1.88
CA ARG A 174 11.26 10.39 -2.96
C ARG A 174 12.18 10.88 -4.07
N ASP A 175 13.23 11.60 -3.71
CA ASP A 175 14.17 12.17 -4.67
C ASP A 175 15.08 11.11 -5.31
N GLY A 176 15.15 9.92 -4.71
CA GLY A 176 15.95 8.80 -5.18
C GLY A 176 15.23 7.80 -6.09
N VAL A 177 13.91 7.94 -6.31
CA VAL A 177 13.12 7.09 -7.23
C VAL A 177 12.53 7.96 -8.34
N ASN A 178 12.31 7.36 -9.52
CA ASN A 178 11.78 8.08 -10.70
C ASN A 178 10.29 7.78 -10.96
N ILE A 179 9.56 7.43 -9.90
CA ILE A 179 8.13 7.10 -9.97
C ILE A 179 7.40 7.80 -8.82
N PRO A 180 6.07 7.97 -8.88
CA PRO A 180 5.29 8.56 -7.80
C PRO A 180 5.51 7.87 -6.45
N VAL A 181 5.64 8.67 -5.39
CA VAL A 181 5.76 8.21 -4.01
C VAL A 181 4.46 8.50 -3.27
N ILE A 182 3.89 7.48 -2.67
CA ILE A 182 2.69 7.52 -1.85
C ILE A 182 3.13 7.45 -0.39
N VAL A 183 2.80 8.45 0.42
CA VAL A 183 3.00 8.37 1.86
C VAL A 183 1.87 7.57 2.47
N LYS A 184 2.21 6.52 3.22
CA LYS A 184 1.23 5.58 3.76
C LYS A 184 1.36 5.44 5.27
N GLU A 185 0.22 5.37 5.95
CA GLU A 185 0.10 4.84 7.30
C GLU A 185 -0.45 3.39 7.25
N THR A 186 -0.44 2.68 8.37
CA THR A 186 -0.74 1.24 8.38
C THR A 186 -1.88 0.82 9.31
N GLY A 187 -2.64 1.77 9.86
CA GLY A 187 -3.81 1.46 10.67
C GLY A 187 -4.22 2.55 11.67
N CYS A 188 -3.34 3.52 11.97
CA CYS A 188 -3.65 4.61 12.89
C CYS A 188 -4.10 5.90 12.19
N GLY A 189 -3.93 5.97 10.87
CA GLY A 189 -4.28 7.14 10.08
C GLY A 189 -3.20 8.23 10.08
N ILE A 190 -3.38 9.22 9.21
CA ILE A 190 -2.53 10.40 9.09
C ILE A 190 -3.33 11.60 9.61
N ALA A 191 -2.86 12.21 10.69
CA ALA A 191 -3.49 13.41 11.23
C ALA A 191 -3.41 14.59 10.26
N ALA A 192 -4.34 15.52 10.35
CA ALA A 192 -4.42 16.68 9.45
C ALA A 192 -3.12 17.51 9.46
N GLU A 193 -2.52 17.69 10.63
CA GLU A 193 -1.27 18.42 10.81
C GLU A 193 -0.10 17.73 10.10
N GLU A 194 -0.01 16.41 10.18
CA GLU A 194 1.04 15.65 9.48
C GLU A 194 0.79 15.63 7.96
N TYR A 195 -0.47 15.54 7.54
CA TYR A 195 -0.82 15.66 6.13
C TYR A 195 -0.36 17.01 5.55
N GLU A 196 -0.69 18.14 6.20
CA GLU A 196 -0.28 19.46 5.73
C GLU A 196 1.25 19.63 5.76
N ARG A 197 1.92 19.10 6.78
CA ARG A 197 3.37 19.09 6.87
C ARG A 197 4.03 18.36 5.69
N LEU A 198 3.49 17.20 5.32
CA LEU A 198 4.00 16.41 4.19
C LEU A 198 3.67 17.07 2.85
N LYS A 199 2.48 17.65 2.71
CA LYS A 199 2.05 18.37 1.52
C LYS A 199 2.94 19.58 1.22
N VAL A 200 3.33 20.36 2.24
CA VAL A 200 4.28 21.47 2.11
C VAL A 200 5.66 20.98 1.62
N GLN A 201 6.03 19.74 1.95
CA GLN A 201 7.26 19.12 1.42
C GLN A 201 7.11 18.59 -0.02
N GLY A 202 5.95 18.76 -0.64
CA GLY A 202 5.71 18.38 -2.04
C GLY A 202 5.18 16.95 -2.23
N PHE A 203 4.73 16.27 -1.18
CA PHE A 203 4.02 15.01 -1.33
C PHE A 203 2.58 15.26 -1.79
N THR A 204 2.13 14.51 -2.79
CA THR A 204 0.82 14.68 -3.44
C THR A 204 -0.06 13.43 -3.38
N HIS A 205 0.51 12.30 -2.97
CA HIS A 205 -0.20 11.02 -2.92
C HIS A 205 -0.14 10.46 -1.50
N PHE A 206 -1.30 10.10 -0.96
CA PHE A 206 -1.44 9.63 0.41
C PHE A 206 -2.35 8.40 0.47
N ASN A 207 -1.97 7.43 1.29
CA ASN A 207 -2.80 6.31 1.72
C ASN A 207 -2.97 6.42 3.24
N CYS A 208 -4.10 6.94 3.68
CA CYS A 208 -4.32 7.27 5.09
C CYS A 208 -4.40 6.03 5.97
N ALA A 209 -4.89 4.89 5.45
CA ALA A 209 -4.94 3.59 6.13
C ALA A 209 -5.39 3.67 7.61
N GLY A 210 -6.26 4.58 7.93
CA GLY A 210 -6.84 4.72 9.27
C GLY A 210 -7.97 3.72 9.52
N ALA A 211 -8.34 3.57 10.77
CA ALA A 211 -9.45 2.72 11.20
C ALA A 211 -10.77 3.52 11.35
N GLY A 212 -10.97 4.54 10.51
CA GLY A 212 -12.12 5.43 10.55
C GLY A 212 -11.85 6.79 11.17
#